data_956efcc84e491757592d8b23f415ac66
#
_entry.id   956efcc84e491757592d8b23f415ac66
#
_cell.length_a   1.000
_cell.length_b   1.000
_cell.length_c   1.000
_cell.angle_alpha   90.00
_cell.angle_beta   90.00
_cell.angle_gamma   90.00
#
_symmetry.space_group_name_H-M   'P 1'
#
loop_
_entity.id
_entity.type
_entity.pdbx_description
1 polymer ?
#
loop_
_entity_poly.entity_id
_entity_poly.type
_entity_poly.pdbx_seq_one_letter_code
_entity_poly.pdbx_strand_id
1 'polypeptide(L)'
;MRLIDTHSHIYDADFDSDIQEVIDRATDNGVIKILLPNVDSESIKPMMNLAEKFDFLYPMMGLHPTSIKEDWENELSVVKNHLFSQSDKFCAVGEIGIDLYWDKTFVEEQMEAFKAQMMWGFDLGLPVSVHNRKGFDEMFAVLKSLNRPSYNGVLHCFGGDLRQAEKLIEMGFLIGIGGVVTFKNAHLAELIKSISLDKIVLETDAPYLAPVPFRGKRNESGYVLYIAEMISRIKGVTLEEVAERTTLAALNLFPRIA
;
A
#
# COMPACT_ATOMS: atom_id res chain seq x y z
N MET A 1 11.17 -19.67 0.47
CA MET A 1 11.15 -18.19 0.47
C MET A 1 9.75 -17.73 0.90
N ARG A 2 9.62 -16.65 1.64
CA ARG A 2 8.33 -16.11 2.12
C ARG A 2 8.25 -14.65 1.72
N LEU A 3 7.19 -14.26 1.02
CA LEU A 3 6.93 -12.89 0.56
C LEU A 3 5.58 -12.40 1.08
N ILE A 4 5.45 -11.11 1.28
CA ILE A 4 4.17 -10.45 1.59
C ILE A 4 3.93 -9.39 0.51
N ASP A 5 2.74 -9.44 -0.10
CA ASP A 5 2.24 -8.36 -0.94
C ASP A 5 1.45 -7.40 -0.05
N THR A 6 2.05 -6.25 0.27
CA THR A 6 1.47 -5.31 1.24
C THR A 6 0.41 -4.39 0.65
N HIS A 7 0.12 -4.48 -0.66
CA HIS A 7 -0.88 -3.64 -1.32
C HIS A 7 -1.36 -4.25 -2.63
N SER A 8 -2.61 -4.73 -2.66
CA SER A 8 -3.17 -5.39 -3.85
C SER A 8 -4.70 -5.31 -3.88
N HIS A 9 -5.26 -4.90 -5.02
CA HIS A 9 -6.72 -4.83 -5.23
C HIS A 9 -7.25 -6.07 -5.96
N ILE A 10 -6.80 -7.28 -5.61
CA ILE A 10 -7.23 -8.53 -6.26
C ILE A 10 -8.71 -8.88 -6.02
N TYR A 11 -9.43 -8.06 -5.28
CA TYR A 11 -10.88 -8.10 -5.15
C TYR A 11 -11.62 -7.34 -6.28
N ASP A 12 -10.88 -6.66 -7.17
CA ASP A 12 -11.42 -5.98 -8.34
C ASP A 12 -12.06 -6.98 -9.31
N ALA A 13 -13.12 -6.53 -10.01
CA ALA A 13 -13.86 -7.33 -10.98
C ALA A 13 -13.00 -7.92 -12.11
N ASP A 14 -11.85 -7.33 -12.39
CA ASP A 14 -10.85 -7.86 -13.33
C ASP A 14 -10.39 -9.29 -12.96
N PHE A 15 -10.56 -9.71 -11.69
CA PHE A 15 -10.16 -11.02 -11.20
C PHE A 15 -11.31 -12.02 -11.01
N ASP A 16 -12.57 -11.62 -11.22
CA ASP A 16 -13.72 -12.47 -10.95
C ASP A 16 -13.68 -13.83 -11.66
N SER A 17 -13.10 -13.85 -12.87
CA SER A 17 -13.07 -15.06 -13.70
C SER A 17 -12.00 -16.07 -13.32
N ASP A 18 -10.92 -15.65 -12.63
CA ASP A 18 -9.74 -16.48 -12.38
C ASP A 18 -9.06 -16.22 -11.01
N ILE A 19 -9.80 -15.70 -10.04
CA ILE A 19 -9.23 -15.35 -8.72
C ILE A 19 -8.54 -16.55 -8.03
N GLN A 20 -9.07 -17.78 -8.16
CA GLN A 20 -8.46 -18.95 -7.56
C GLN A 20 -7.08 -19.23 -8.18
N GLU A 21 -6.97 -19.18 -9.51
CA GLU A 21 -5.71 -19.37 -10.22
C GLU A 21 -4.69 -18.27 -9.89
N VAL A 22 -5.15 -17.02 -9.68
CA VAL A 22 -4.30 -15.90 -9.22
C VAL A 22 -3.73 -16.19 -7.83
N ILE A 23 -4.57 -16.66 -6.92
CA ILE A 23 -4.19 -17.05 -5.56
C ILE A 23 -3.19 -18.21 -5.58
N ASP A 24 -3.45 -19.24 -6.39
CA ASP A 24 -2.57 -20.40 -6.53
C ASP A 24 -1.18 -19.99 -7.04
N ARG A 25 -1.12 -19.15 -8.10
CA ARG A 25 0.14 -18.60 -8.61
C ARG A 25 0.89 -17.75 -7.57
N ALA A 26 0.17 -16.95 -6.77
CA ALA A 26 0.77 -16.16 -5.72
C ALA A 26 1.42 -17.06 -4.65
N THR A 27 0.71 -18.10 -4.22
CA THR A 27 1.19 -19.07 -3.24
C THR A 27 2.40 -19.87 -3.77
N ASP A 28 2.36 -20.31 -5.03
CA ASP A 28 3.46 -21.03 -5.69
C ASP A 28 4.73 -20.16 -5.78
N ASN A 29 4.57 -18.84 -5.93
CA ASN A 29 5.67 -17.87 -5.91
C ASN A 29 6.12 -17.47 -4.49
N GLY A 30 5.57 -18.12 -3.45
CA GLY A 30 5.99 -17.92 -2.06
C GLY A 30 5.31 -16.73 -1.36
N VAL A 31 4.22 -16.19 -1.91
CA VAL A 31 3.40 -15.17 -1.22
C VAL A 31 2.62 -15.85 -0.10
N ILE A 32 2.84 -15.39 1.12
CA ILE A 32 2.22 -15.97 2.31
C ILE A 32 1.11 -15.09 2.90
N LYS A 33 1.06 -13.82 2.52
CA LYS A 33 0.06 -12.84 2.95
C LYS A 33 -0.13 -11.78 1.88
N ILE A 34 -1.37 -11.31 1.72
CA ILE A 34 -1.74 -10.22 0.81
C ILE A 34 -2.62 -9.25 1.58
N LEU A 35 -2.29 -7.96 1.53
CA LEU A 35 -3.05 -6.91 2.17
C LEU A 35 -3.93 -6.20 1.11
N LEU A 36 -5.21 -6.06 1.44
CA LEU A 36 -6.24 -5.56 0.53
C LEU A 36 -6.70 -4.16 0.97
N PRO A 37 -6.24 -3.08 0.34
CA PRO A 37 -6.69 -1.73 0.68
C PRO A 37 -8.07 -1.44 0.10
N ASN A 38 -8.92 -0.76 0.87
CA ASN A 38 -10.20 -0.25 0.41
C ASN A 38 -10.03 1.05 -0.40
N VAL A 39 -10.87 1.27 -1.39
CA VAL A 39 -10.89 2.48 -2.23
C VAL A 39 -12.02 3.43 -1.83
N ASP A 40 -13.26 2.92 -1.76
CA ASP A 40 -14.49 3.68 -1.50
C ASP A 40 -15.57 2.77 -0.88
N SER A 41 -16.80 3.28 -0.76
CA SER A 41 -17.92 2.50 -0.22
C SER A 41 -18.30 1.30 -1.09
N GLU A 42 -18.11 1.38 -2.41
CA GLU A 42 -18.45 0.30 -3.34
C GLU A 42 -17.48 -0.88 -3.25
N SER A 43 -16.21 -0.60 -2.97
CA SER A 43 -15.14 -1.58 -2.85
C SER A 43 -15.14 -2.36 -1.53
N ILE A 44 -15.85 -1.88 -0.50
CA ILE A 44 -15.91 -2.55 0.82
C ILE A 44 -16.42 -4.00 0.70
N LYS A 45 -17.55 -4.19 0.03
CA LYS A 45 -18.19 -5.51 -0.03
C LYS A 45 -17.36 -6.55 -0.81
N PRO A 46 -16.87 -6.29 -2.03
CA PRO A 46 -16.02 -7.24 -2.74
C PRO A 46 -14.73 -7.55 -1.97
N MET A 47 -14.07 -6.56 -1.37
CA MET A 47 -12.88 -6.74 -0.56
C MET A 47 -13.14 -7.65 0.65
N MET A 48 -14.18 -7.38 1.44
CA MET A 48 -14.51 -8.17 2.62
C MET A 48 -14.91 -9.60 2.25
N ASN A 49 -15.70 -9.77 1.18
CA ASN A 49 -16.11 -11.08 0.69
C ASN A 49 -14.92 -11.93 0.25
N LEU A 50 -13.89 -11.31 -0.35
CA LEU A 50 -12.68 -12.03 -0.73
C LEU A 50 -11.83 -12.38 0.49
N ALA A 51 -11.65 -11.45 1.43
CA ALA A 51 -10.89 -11.68 2.65
C ALA A 51 -11.49 -12.81 3.53
N GLU A 52 -12.81 -12.99 3.52
CA GLU A 52 -13.48 -14.08 4.25
C GLU A 52 -13.26 -15.48 3.62
N LYS A 53 -12.82 -15.55 2.36
CA LYS A 53 -12.57 -16.83 1.67
C LYS A 53 -11.15 -17.39 1.88
N PHE A 54 -10.19 -16.54 2.22
CA PHE A 54 -8.78 -16.92 2.31
C PHE A 54 -8.13 -16.31 3.55
N ASP A 55 -7.70 -17.11 4.49
CA ASP A 55 -7.16 -16.70 5.81
C ASP A 55 -5.86 -15.85 5.74
N PHE A 56 -5.21 -15.79 4.60
CA PHE A 56 -3.99 -15.01 4.39
C PHE A 56 -4.23 -13.68 3.65
N LEU A 57 -5.48 -13.30 3.44
CA LEU A 57 -5.89 -11.99 2.93
C LEU A 57 -6.32 -11.08 4.08
N TYR A 58 -5.74 -9.89 4.14
CA TYR A 58 -5.94 -8.97 5.25
C TYR A 58 -6.49 -7.63 4.74
N PRO A 59 -7.76 -7.30 5.02
CA PRO A 59 -8.34 -6.05 4.57
C PRO A 59 -7.80 -4.84 5.35
N MET A 60 -7.69 -3.71 4.65
CA MET A 60 -7.49 -2.39 5.22
C MET A 60 -8.72 -1.53 4.92
N MET A 61 -9.01 -0.53 5.74
CA MET A 61 -10.19 0.32 5.57
C MET A 61 -9.80 1.78 5.46
N GLY A 62 -10.08 2.39 4.33
CA GLY A 62 -9.80 3.80 4.04
C GLY A 62 -10.60 4.32 2.85
N LEU A 63 -10.60 5.63 2.68
CA LEU A 63 -11.15 6.33 1.52
C LEU A 63 -10.00 6.88 0.69
N HIS A 64 -9.87 6.36 -0.52
CA HIS A 64 -8.81 6.73 -1.46
C HIS A 64 -8.99 8.19 -1.94
N PRO A 65 -7.92 8.98 -2.13
CA PRO A 65 -8.03 10.39 -2.54
C PRO A 65 -8.76 10.60 -3.86
N THR A 66 -8.71 9.67 -4.81
CA THR A 66 -9.46 9.81 -6.07
C THR A 66 -10.96 9.65 -5.91
N SER A 67 -11.44 9.10 -4.80
CA SER A 67 -12.85 8.99 -4.44
C SER A 67 -13.37 10.19 -3.65
N ILE A 68 -12.52 11.21 -3.41
CA ILE A 68 -12.93 12.49 -2.84
C ILE A 68 -13.57 13.33 -3.94
N LYS A 69 -14.89 13.54 -3.83
CA LYS A 69 -15.75 14.27 -4.77
C LYS A 69 -16.70 15.17 -3.98
N GLU A 70 -17.76 15.67 -4.61
CA GLU A 70 -18.73 16.58 -4.00
C GLU A 70 -19.38 16.04 -2.72
N ASP A 71 -19.56 14.72 -2.62
CA ASP A 71 -20.20 14.03 -1.48
C ASP A 71 -19.22 13.29 -0.56
N TRP A 72 -17.96 13.68 -0.61
CA TRP A 72 -16.86 13.01 0.09
C TRP A 72 -17.08 12.82 1.61
N GLU A 73 -17.80 13.75 2.26
CA GLU A 73 -18.11 13.64 3.70
C GLU A 73 -19.00 12.43 3.99
N ASN A 74 -19.96 12.14 3.10
CA ASN A 74 -20.80 10.95 3.20
C ASN A 74 -19.98 9.70 2.99
N GLU A 75 -19.16 9.65 1.94
CA GLU A 75 -18.24 8.53 1.65
C GLU A 75 -17.30 8.29 2.83
N LEU A 76 -16.70 9.34 3.34
CA LEU A 76 -15.81 9.27 4.51
C LEU A 76 -16.55 8.74 5.75
N SER A 77 -17.81 9.15 5.94
CA SER A 77 -18.66 8.67 7.05
C SER A 77 -18.97 7.17 6.93
N VAL A 78 -19.25 6.67 5.73
CA VAL A 78 -19.48 5.24 5.46
C VAL A 78 -18.22 4.43 5.83
N VAL A 79 -17.07 4.82 5.30
CA VAL A 79 -15.77 4.19 5.57
C VAL A 79 -15.46 4.21 7.08
N LYS A 80 -15.65 5.35 7.74
CA LYS A 80 -15.45 5.49 9.20
C LYS A 80 -16.33 4.51 9.99
N ASN A 81 -17.61 4.43 9.64
CA ASN A 81 -18.55 3.55 10.34
C ASN A 81 -18.14 2.07 10.21
N HIS A 82 -17.71 1.63 9.03
CA HIS A 82 -17.18 0.28 8.85
C HIS A 82 -15.91 0.05 9.66
N LEU A 83 -14.94 0.98 9.59
CA LEU A 83 -13.70 0.89 10.32
C LEU A 83 -13.90 0.77 11.83
N PHE A 84 -14.72 1.64 12.42
CA PHE A 84 -14.89 1.69 13.87
C PHE A 84 -15.80 0.59 14.41
N SER A 85 -16.82 0.17 13.66
CA SER A 85 -17.73 -0.90 14.09
C SER A 85 -17.13 -2.31 14.02
N GLN A 86 -16.09 -2.50 13.20
CA GLN A 86 -15.44 -3.78 12.94
C GLN A 86 -13.91 -3.66 12.93
N SER A 87 -13.35 -2.80 13.79
CA SER A 87 -11.93 -2.44 13.76
C SER A 87 -10.99 -3.64 13.90
N ASP A 88 -11.42 -4.72 14.54
CA ASP A 88 -10.70 -5.97 14.71
C ASP A 88 -10.47 -6.74 13.39
N LYS A 89 -11.30 -6.50 12.38
CA LYS A 89 -11.16 -7.13 11.07
C LYS A 89 -10.07 -6.49 10.20
N PHE A 90 -9.68 -5.25 10.47
CA PHE A 90 -8.76 -4.51 9.61
C PHE A 90 -7.33 -4.53 10.14
N CYS A 91 -6.36 -4.75 9.25
CA CYS A 91 -4.94 -4.74 9.62
C CYS A 91 -4.32 -3.34 9.57
N ALA A 92 -4.95 -2.38 8.89
CA ALA A 92 -4.49 -1.00 8.75
C ALA A 92 -5.63 -0.04 8.38
N VAL A 93 -5.40 1.26 8.48
CA VAL A 93 -6.21 2.28 7.81
C VAL A 93 -5.60 2.53 6.44
N GLY A 94 -6.34 2.22 5.39
CA GLY A 94 -5.86 2.36 4.00
C GLY A 94 -6.87 1.85 2.95
N GLU A 95 -6.76 2.39 1.78
CA GLU A 95 -5.79 3.35 1.26
C GLU A 95 -6.26 4.79 1.51
N ILE A 96 -5.35 5.65 1.95
CA ILE A 96 -5.63 7.05 2.27
C ILE A 96 -4.53 7.94 1.65
N GLY A 97 -4.76 9.24 1.52
CA GLY A 97 -3.65 10.09 1.06
C GLY A 97 -4.05 11.23 0.13
N ILE A 98 -3.16 11.56 -0.82
CA ILE A 98 -3.29 12.69 -1.75
C ILE A 98 -2.97 12.25 -3.17
N ASP A 99 -3.87 12.55 -4.12
CA ASP A 99 -3.65 12.37 -5.57
C ASP A 99 -3.98 13.66 -6.32
N LEU A 100 -2.95 14.34 -6.81
CA LEU A 100 -3.08 15.56 -7.62
C LEU A 100 -2.72 15.35 -9.09
N TYR A 101 -2.69 14.10 -9.52
CA TYR A 101 -2.40 13.77 -10.90
C TYR A 101 -3.66 13.81 -11.79
N TRP A 102 -4.75 13.21 -11.30
CA TRP A 102 -5.98 13.08 -12.08
C TRP A 102 -6.87 14.31 -11.97
N ASP A 103 -7.06 14.82 -10.76
CA ASP A 103 -7.95 15.93 -10.48
C ASP A 103 -7.39 16.78 -9.33
N LYS A 104 -7.45 18.07 -9.48
CA LYS A 104 -7.00 19.05 -8.48
C LYS A 104 -8.15 19.89 -7.91
N THR A 105 -9.39 19.54 -8.25
CA THR A 105 -10.57 20.29 -7.83
C THR A 105 -10.75 20.22 -6.30
N PHE A 106 -10.48 19.04 -5.72
CA PHE A 106 -10.78 18.71 -4.32
C PHE A 106 -9.51 18.57 -3.45
N VAL A 107 -8.52 19.47 -3.63
CA VAL A 107 -7.24 19.39 -2.89
C VAL A 107 -7.45 19.56 -1.39
N GLU A 108 -8.22 20.56 -0.98
CA GLU A 108 -8.46 20.86 0.43
C GLU A 108 -9.24 19.72 1.08
N GLU A 109 -10.24 19.16 0.40
CA GLU A 109 -11.05 18.05 0.87
C GLU A 109 -10.20 16.77 0.99
N GLN A 110 -9.30 16.52 0.03
CA GLN A 110 -8.33 15.41 0.14
C GLN A 110 -7.44 15.58 1.37
N MET A 111 -6.94 16.79 1.64
CA MET A 111 -6.11 17.08 2.82
C MET A 111 -6.89 16.88 4.12
N GLU A 112 -8.15 17.30 4.17
CA GLU A 112 -9.04 17.12 5.33
C GLU A 112 -9.34 15.63 5.56
N ALA A 113 -9.73 14.91 4.51
CA ALA A 113 -10.00 13.48 4.59
C ALA A 113 -8.75 12.68 4.98
N PHE A 114 -7.59 13.01 4.42
CA PHE A 114 -6.31 12.39 4.77
C PHE A 114 -5.99 12.62 6.25
N LYS A 115 -6.10 13.88 6.73
CA LYS A 115 -5.87 14.22 8.13
C LYS A 115 -6.80 13.45 9.07
N ALA A 116 -8.09 13.38 8.76
CA ALA A 116 -9.06 12.63 9.56
C ALA A 116 -8.70 11.15 9.66
N GLN A 117 -8.36 10.52 8.53
CA GLN A 117 -8.02 9.11 8.46
C GLN A 117 -6.69 8.77 9.13
N MET A 118 -5.69 9.66 9.07
CA MET A 118 -4.47 9.55 9.87
C MET A 118 -4.79 9.52 11.37
N MET A 119 -5.73 10.35 11.82
CA MET A 119 -6.16 10.35 13.23
C MET A 119 -6.85 9.05 13.63
N TRP A 120 -7.66 8.45 12.74
CA TRP A 120 -8.26 7.13 13.01
C TRP A 120 -7.22 6.04 13.23
N GLY A 121 -6.13 6.07 12.46
CA GLY A 121 -4.99 5.17 12.70
C GLY A 121 -4.43 5.29 14.11
N PHE A 122 -4.25 6.53 14.60
CA PHE A 122 -3.81 6.77 15.99
C PHE A 122 -4.83 6.29 17.02
N ASP A 123 -6.11 6.62 16.82
CA ASP A 123 -7.19 6.29 17.77
C ASP A 123 -7.36 4.77 17.93
N LEU A 124 -7.15 4.02 16.85
CA LEU A 124 -7.31 2.56 16.83
C LEU A 124 -5.98 1.79 17.02
N GLY A 125 -4.85 2.49 17.09
CA GLY A 125 -3.52 1.86 17.14
C GLY A 125 -3.19 1.05 15.89
N LEU A 126 -3.75 1.43 14.74
CA LEU A 126 -3.53 0.80 13.44
C LEU A 126 -2.46 1.54 12.63
N PRO A 127 -1.59 0.82 11.89
CA PRO A 127 -0.75 1.46 10.89
C PRO A 127 -1.61 2.05 9.75
N VAL A 128 -0.97 2.90 8.92
CA VAL A 128 -1.63 3.52 7.78
C VAL A 128 -0.95 3.12 6.46
N SER A 129 -1.73 2.88 5.40
CA SER A 129 -1.24 2.73 4.03
C SER A 129 -1.58 3.99 3.24
N VAL A 130 -0.52 4.75 2.85
CA VAL A 130 -0.65 6.09 2.30
C VAL A 130 -0.34 6.11 0.82
N HIS A 131 -1.29 6.59 0.03
CA HIS A 131 -1.15 6.96 -1.36
C HIS A 131 -0.58 8.36 -1.50
N ASN A 132 0.38 8.55 -2.38
CA ASN A 132 0.78 9.89 -2.78
C ASN A 132 1.16 9.97 -4.26
N ARG A 133 0.42 10.78 -5.01
CA ARG A 133 0.74 11.05 -6.41
C ARG A 133 0.68 12.54 -6.71
N LYS A 134 1.86 13.15 -6.92
CA LYS A 134 2.03 14.59 -7.19
C LYS A 134 1.57 15.53 -6.05
N GLY A 135 1.37 15.02 -4.83
CA GLY A 135 0.87 15.76 -3.66
C GLY A 135 1.82 15.69 -2.45
N PHE A 136 3.16 15.67 -2.66
CA PHE A 136 4.10 15.57 -1.54
C PHE A 136 4.06 16.78 -0.62
N ASP A 137 3.90 17.99 -1.15
CA ASP A 137 3.87 19.21 -0.34
C ASP A 137 2.60 19.25 0.54
N GLU A 138 1.46 18.89 -0.02
CA GLU A 138 0.18 18.80 0.69
C GLU A 138 0.22 17.70 1.75
N MET A 139 0.73 16.52 1.40
CA MET A 139 0.91 15.41 2.34
C MET A 139 1.80 15.82 3.52
N PHE A 140 2.98 16.42 3.24
CA PHE A 140 3.87 16.88 4.30
C PHE A 140 3.25 18.02 5.14
N ALA A 141 2.45 18.91 4.55
CA ALA A 141 1.72 19.92 5.29
C ALA A 141 0.73 19.30 6.29
N VAL A 142 -0.04 18.30 5.86
CA VAL A 142 -0.93 17.54 6.75
C VAL A 142 -0.15 16.83 7.86
N LEU A 143 0.89 16.06 7.53
CA LEU A 143 1.70 15.36 8.51
C LEU A 143 2.29 16.33 9.54
N LYS A 144 2.84 17.46 9.10
CA LYS A 144 3.35 18.51 10.00
C LYS A 144 2.26 19.08 10.91
N SER A 145 1.04 19.28 10.40
CA SER A 145 -0.09 19.80 11.18
C SER A 145 -0.54 18.88 12.29
N LEU A 146 -0.38 17.56 12.12
CA LEU A 146 -0.70 16.55 13.13
C LEU A 146 0.26 16.56 14.32
N ASN A 147 1.45 17.13 14.15
CA ASN A 147 2.47 17.34 15.19
C ASN A 147 2.73 16.08 16.06
N ARG A 148 2.95 14.95 15.41
CA ARG A 148 3.24 13.67 16.09
C ARG A 148 4.75 13.41 16.07
N PRO A 149 5.30 12.78 17.13
CA PRO A 149 6.73 12.47 17.21
C PRO A 149 7.16 11.40 16.20
N SER A 150 6.23 10.53 15.81
CA SER A 150 6.44 9.46 14.83
C SER A 150 5.12 9.00 14.27
N TYR A 151 5.18 8.42 13.06
CA TYR A 151 4.06 7.79 12.38
C TYR A 151 4.33 6.30 12.23
N ASN A 152 3.26 5.50 12.15
CA ASN A 152 3.34 4.07 11.89
C ASN A 152 2.60 3.78 10.59
N GLY A 153 3.31 3.63 9.49
CA GLY A 153 2.68 3.48 8.19
C GLY A 153 3.65 3.15 7.06
N VAL A 154 3.09 2.98 5.89
CA VAL A 154 3.82 2.82 4.63
C VAL A 154 3.38 3.89 3.64
N LEU A 155 4.32 4.48 2.91
CA LEU A 155 4.00 5.19 1.68
C LEU A 155 4.05 4.18 0.54
N HIS A 156 2.87 3.74 0.10
CA HIS A 156 2.74 2.74 -0.95
C HIS A 156 3.13 3.32 -2.31
N CYS A 157 3.52 2.45 -3.23
CA CYS A 157 3.89 2.77 -4.62
C CYS A 157 4.82 4.00 -4.73
N PHE A 158 5.85 4.04 -3.87
CA PHE A 158 6.70 5.21 -3.73
C PHE A 158 7.33 5.65 -5.06
N GLY A 159 7.01 6.86 -5.48
CA GLY A 159 7.51 7.48 -6.71
C GLY A 159 8.27 8.78 -6.49
N GLY A 160 8.71 9.05 -5.26
CA GLY A 160 9.48 10.25 -4.90
C GLY A 160 10.99 10.09 -5.08
N ASP A 161 11.73 11.11 -4.63
CA ASP A 161 13.18 11.11 -4.60
C ASP A 161 13.76 10.57 -3.26
N LEU A 162 15.09 10.44 -3.20
CA LEU A 162 15.78 9.93 -2.00
C LEU A 162 15.55 10.82 -0.77
N ARG A 163 15.54 12.15 -0.94
CA ARG A 163 15.34 13.08 0.20
C ARG A 163 13.93 12.95 0.79
N GLN A 164 12.94 12.74 -0.08
CA GLN A 164 11.55 12.50 0.36
C GLN A 164 11.44 11.17 1.09
N ALA A 165 12.12 10.11 0.60
CA ALA A 165 12.15 8.81 1.26
C ALA A 165 12.83 8.89 2.64
N GLU A 166 13.99 9.51 2.74
CA GLU A 166 14.72 9.70 4.00
C GLU A 166 13.87 10.45 5.03
N LYS A 167 13.24 11.55 4.61
CA LYS A 167 12.33 12.32 5.47
C LYS A 167 11.15 11.49 5.99
N LEU A 168 10.53 10.68 5.14
CA LEU A 168 9.44 9.79 5.54
C LEU A 168 9.92 8.70 6.50
N ILE A 169 11.10 8.12 6.26
CA ILE A 169 11.71 7.12 7.13
C ILE A 169 12.02 7.73 8.52
N GLU A 170 12.56 8.95 8.57
CA GLU A 170 12.77 9.69 9.83
C GLU A 170 11.45 9.95 10.57
N MET A 171 10.36 10.16 9.84
CA MET A 171 9.02 10.31 10.41
C MET A 171 8.40 8.97 10.85
N GLY A 172 9.01 7.82 10.56
CA GLY A 172 8.56 6.49 10.98
C GLY A 172 7.82 5.69 9.90
N PHE A 173 7.78 6.16 8.65
CA PHE A 173 7.19 5.42 7.54
C PHE A 173 8.16 4.39 6.96
N LEU A 174 7.60 3.30 6.43
CA LEU A 174 8.26 2.42 5.48
C LEU A 174 7.95 2.86 4.04
N ILE A 175 8.74 2.35 3.10
CA ILE A 175 8.64 2.66 1.68
C ILE A 175 8.15 1.43 0.93
N GLY A 176 6.97 1.55 0.32
CA GLY A 176 6.39 0.52 -0.54
C GLY A 176 7.03 0.53 -1.93
N ILE A 177 7.58 -0.60 -2.35
CA ILE A 177 8.22 -0.75 -3.66
C ILE A 177 7.44 -1.76 -4.48
N GLY A 178 6.85 -1.27 -5.58
CA GLY A 178 6.06 -2.03 -6.52
C GLY A 178 6.73 -2.27 -7.88
N GLY A 179 5.95 -2.75 -8.86
CA GLY A 179 6.40 -3.14 -10.20
C GLY A 179 7.19 -2.10 -10.97
N VAL A 180 6.99 -0.82 -10.66
CA VAL A 180 7.70 0.33 -11.26
C VAL A 180 9.22 0.20 -11.13
N VAL A 181 9.74 -0.45 -10.09
CA VAL A 181 11.19 -0.67 -9.91
C VAL A 181 11.84 -1.41 -11.09
N THR A 182 11.07 -2.19 -11.81
CA THR A 182 11.54 -2.96 -12.99
C THR A 182 11.57 -2.15 -14.29
N PHE A 183 11.01 -0.92 -14.28
CA PHE A 183 10.91 -0.11 -15.50
C PHE A 183 12.22 0.62 -15.79
N LYS A 184 12.65 0.63 -17.05
CA LYS A 184 13.94 1.23 -17.48
C LYS A 184 14.12 2.70 -17.06
N ASN A 185 13.03 3.46 -17.00
CA ASN A 185 13.03 4.89 -16.69
C ASN A 185 12.66 5.18 -15.22
N ALA A 186 12.56 4.16 -14.36
CA ALA A 186 12.31 4.35 -12.95
C ALA A 186 13.61 4.77 -12.25
N HIS A 187 13.64 5.98 -11.71
CA HIS A 187 14.81 6.50 -10.96
C HIS A 187 14.90 5.93 -9.53
N LEU A 188 14.33 4.74 -9.29
CA LEU A 188 14.28 4.11 -7.96
C LEU A 188 15.57 3.36 -7.59
N ALA A 189 16.43 3.03 -8.55
CA ALA A 189 17.63 2.22 -8.28
C ALA A 189 18.58 2.87 -7.26
N GLU A 190 18.86 4.16 -7.38
CA GLU A 190 19.73 4.87 -6.44
C GLU A 190 19.10 4.99 -5.05
N LEU A 191 17.79 5.24 -4.99
CA LEU A 191 17.03 5.23 -3.75
C LEU A 191 17.12 3.86 -3.06
N ILE A 192 16.84 2.78 -3.79
CA ILE A 192 16.88 1.42 -3.25
C ILE A 192 18.30 1.07 -2.77
N LYS A 193 19.35 1.45 -3.48
CA LYS A 193 20.72 1.24 -3.02
C LYS A 193 21.00 1.93 -1.67
N SER A 194 20.44 3.11 -1.45
CA SER A 194 20.74 3.99 -0.31
C SER A 194 19.96 3.60 0.95
N ILE A 195 18.70 3.20 0.85
CA ILE A 195 17.88 2.88 2.02
C ILE A 195 18.05 1.42 2.47
N SER A 196 17.90 1.15 3.78
CA SER A 196 17.97 -0.20 4.33
C SER A 196 16.77 -1.06 3.88
N LEU A 197 16.98 -2.37 3.66
CA LEU A 197 15.89 -3.32 3.37
C LEU A 197 14.83 -3.36 4.48
N ASP A 198 15.21 -3.09 5.73
CA ASP A 198 14.27 -3.02 6.87
C ASP A 198 13.31 -1.80 6.79
N LYS A 199 13.55 -0.90 5.82
CA LYS A 199 12.69 0.26 5.55
C LYS A 199 11.89 0.10 4.26
N ILE A 200 11.96 -1.08 3.64
CA ILE A 200 11.24 -1.43 2.41
C ILE A 200 10.19 -2.50 2.72
N VAL A 201 9.00 -2.35 2.18
CA VAL A 201 8.02 -3.42 1.99
C VAL A 201 7.76 -3.63 0.50
N LEU A 202 7.38 -4.85 0.14
CA LEU A 202 7.09 -5.23 -1.23
C LEU A 202 5.58 -5.20 -1.47
N GLU A 203 5.20 -4.80 -2.66
CA GLU A 203 3.80 -4.73 -3.07
C GLU A 203 3.65 -4.91 -4.57
N THR A 204 2.43 -5.17 -5.04
CA THR A 204 2.15 -5.24 -6.47
C THR A 204 1.34 -4.08 -7.00
N ASP A 205 0.40 -3.57 -6.21
CA ASP A 205 -0.66 -2.65 -6.64
C ASP A 205 -1.51 -3.28 -7.76
N ALA A 206 -1.70 -4.62 -7.71
CA ALA A 206 -2.50 -5.32 -8.71
C ALA A 206 -3.98 -4.85 -8.67
N PRO A 207 -4.62 -4.66 -9.84
CA PRO A 207 -4.26 -5.10 -11.20
C PRO A 207 -3.31 -4.15 -11.97
N TYR A 208 -2.83 -3.07 -11.34
CA TYR A 208 -2.05 -2.01 -11.97
C TYR A 208 -0.54 -2.31 -11.98
N LEU A 209 0.22 -1.55 -12.77
CA LEU A 209 1.69 -1.42 -12.70
C LEU A 209 2.48 -2.75 -12.80
N ALA A 210 2.00 -3.71 -13.60
CA ALA A 210 2.66 -5.01 -13.78
C ALA A 210 4.18 -4.86 -14.05
N PRO A 211 5.05 -5.62 -13.33
CA PRO A 211 6.49 -5.58 -13.53
C PRO A 211 6.91 -6.15 -14.90
N VAL A 212 8.13 -5.87 -15.33
CA VAL A 212 8.75 -6.57 -16.45
C VAL A 212 8.97 -8.04 -16.02
N PRO A 213 8.63 -9.05 -16.88
CA PRO A 213 8.29 -8.96 -18.30
C PRO A 213 6.79 -8.77 -18.62
N PHE A 214 5.91 -8.61 -17.62
CA PHE A 214 4.45 -8.59 -17.79
C PHE A 214 3.88 -7.20 -18.05
N ARG A 215 4.70 -6.21 -18.28
CA ARG A 215 4.26 -4.84 -18.51
C ARG A 215 3.20 -4.75 -19.62
N GLY A 216 2.10 -4.02 -19.33
CA GLY A 216 0.96 -3.89 -20.24
C GLY A 216 -0.06 -5.02 -20.15
N LYS A 217 0.16 -5.98 -19.24
CA LYS A 217 -0.83 -7.00 -18.85
C LYS A 217 -1.41 -6.66 -17.48
N ARG A 218 -2.50 -7.32 -17.07
CA ARG A 218 -3.03 -7.27 -15.71
C ARG A 218 -1.93 -7.76 -14.75
N ASN A 219 -1.66 -6.97 -13.71
CA ASN A 219 -0.77 -7.36 -12.61
C ASN A 219 -1.47 -8.36 -11.68
N GLU A 220 -0.69 -9.12 -10.90
CA GLU A 220 -1.21 -10.05 -9.88
C GLU A 220 -0.21 -10.18 -8.72
N SER A 221 -0.70 -10.56 -7.52
CA SER A 221 0.12 -10.63 -6.30
C SER A 221 1.33 -11.56 -6.42
N GLY A 222 1.25 -12.60 -7.25
CA GLY A 222 2.38 -13.50 -7.52
C GLY A 222 3.59 -12.79 -8.16
N TYR A 223 3.38 -11.62 -8.76
CA TYR A 223 4.47 -10.87 -9.41
C TYR A 223 5.33 -10.07 -8.43
N VAL A 224 5.01 -10.05 -7.15
CA VAL A 224 5.89 -9.51 -6.10
C VAL A 224 7.28 -10.18 -6.11
N LEU A 225 7.37 -11.43 -6.57
CA LEU A 225 8.63 -12.16 -6.78
C LEU A 225 9.58 -11.39 -7.70
N TYR A 226 9.11 -10.89 -8.84
CA TYR A 226 9.93 -10.15 -9.81
C TYR A 226 10.42 -8.81 -9.26
N ILE A 227 9.66 -8.22 -8.35
CA ILE A 227 10.03 -7.01 -7.63
C ILE A 227 11.17 -7.32 -6.65
N ALA A 228 11.04 -8.39 -5.87
CA ALA A 228 12.09 -8.86 -4.96
C ALA A 228 13.39 -9.20 -5.71
N GLU A 229 13.31 -9.89 -6.84
CA GLU A 229 14.46 -10.19 -7.70
C GLU A 229 15.16 -8.92 -8.21
N MET A 230 14.39 -7.91 -8.61
CA MET A 230 14.96 -6.64 -9.06
C MET A 230 15.69 -5.93 -7.92
N ILE A 231 15.11 -5.88 -6.72
CA ILE A 231 15.74 -5.29 -5.54
C ILE A 231 17.02 -6.05 -5.17
N SER A 232 17.00 -7.38 -5.22
CA SER A 232 18.19 -8.24 -5.02
C SER A 232 19.33 -7.85 -5.97
N ARG A 233 19.04 -7.68 -7.26
CA ARG A 233 20.03 -7.23 -8.27
C ARG A 233 20.56 -5.82 -7.99
N ILE A 234 19.67 -4.88 -7.63
CA ILE A 234 20.05 -3.47 -7.36
C ILE A 234 20.94 -3.40 -6.13
N LYS A 235 20.62 -4.14 -5.07
CA LYS A 235 21.35 -4.15 -3.80
C LYS A 235 22.60 -5.03 -3.81
N GLY A 236 22.70 -5.98 -4.74
CA GLY A 236 23.79 -6.97 -4.78
C GLY A 236 23.73 -7.96 -3.60
N VAL A 237 22.53 -8.31 -3.13
CA VAL A 237 22.27 -9.28 -2.06
C VAL A 237 21.46 -10.46 -2.60
N THR A 238 21.30 -11.54 -1.83
CA THR A 238 20.48 -12.68 -2.26
C THR A 238 18.99 -12.36 -2.26
N LEU A 239 18.22 -13.10 -3.03
CA LEU A 239 16.76 -13.00 -3.06
C LEU A 239 16.16 -13.38 -1.70
N GLU A 240 16.74 -14.38 -1.05
CA GLU A 240 16.37 -14.83 0.29
C GLU A 240 16.54 -13.71 1.34
N GLU A 241 17.63 -12.95 1.27
CA GLU A 241 17.86 -11.81 2.17
C GLU A 241 16.82 -10.71 1.94
N VAL A 242 16.49 -10.39 0.68
CA VAL A 242 15.43 -9.42 0.37
C VAL A 242 14.10 -9.92 0.94
N ALA A 243 13.72 -11.17 0.66
CA ALA A 243 12.46 -11.74 1.10
C ALA A 243 12.35 -11.75 2.64
N GLU A 244 13.40 -12.16 3.34
CA GLU A 244 13.42 -12.23 4.81
C GLU A 244 13.26 -10.84 5.42
N ARG A 245 14.07 -9.87 5.00
CA ARG A 245 14.11 -8.53 5.62
C ARG A 245 12.85 -7.73 5.32
N THR A 246 12.36 -7.77 4.07
CA THR A 246 11.13 -7.04 3.71
C THR A 246 9.87 -7.68 4.30
N THR A 247 9.84 -9.03 4.43
CA THR A 247 8.77 -9.74 5.14
C THR A 247 8.78 -9.38 6.63
N LEU A 248 9.94 -9.35 7.27
CA LEU A 248 10.05 -8.94 8.68
C LEU A 248 9.63 -7.47 8.87
N ALA A 249 10.00 -6.58 7.95
CA ALA A 249 9.56 -5.19 7.96
C ALA A 249 8.03 -5.08 7.88
N ALA A 250 7.39 -5.85 6.98
CA ALA A 250 5.94 -5.89 6.87
C ALA A 250 5.26 -6.43 8.12
N LEU A 251 5.75 -7.53 8.71
CA LEU A 251 5.20 -8.12 9.95
C LEU A 251 5.33 -7.16 11.14
N ASN A 252 6.43 -6.41 11.23
CA ASN A 252 6.63 -5.41 12.29
C ASN A 252 5.70 -4.19 12.11
N LEU A 253 5.46 -3.76 10.85
CA LEU A 253 4.55 -2.65 10.57
C LEU A 253 3.09 -3.03 10.82
N PHE A 254 2.69 -4.22 10.40
CA PHE A 254 1.32 -4.71 10.46
C PHE A 254 1.17 -5.84 11.48
N PRO A 255 1.13 -5.57 12.79
CA PRO A 255 1.16 -6.62 13.83
C PRO A 255 -0.06 -7.56 13.78
N ARG A 256 -1.17 -7.14 13.18
CA ARG A 256 -2.37 -7.99 13.04
C ARG A 256 -2.26 -9.06 11.96
N ILE A 257 -1.19 -9.04 11.17
CA ILE A 257 -0.91 -10.10 10.21
C ILE A 257 0.20 -11.04 10.66
N ALA A 258 0.81 -10.83 11.83
CA ALA A 258 1.94 -11.61 12.33
C ALA A 258 1.57 -13.06 12.71
#